data_f578cc5a15d208ec70b52a378a432169
#
_entry.id   f578cc5a15d208ec70b52a378a432169
#
_cell.length_a   1.000
_cell.length_b   1.000
_cell.length_c   1.000
_cell.angle_alpha   90.00
_cell.angle_beta   90.00
_cell.angle_gamma   90.00
#
_symmetry.space_group_name_H-M   'P 1'
#
loop_
_entity.id
_entity.type
_entity.pdbx_description
1 polymer ?
#
loop_
_entity_poly.entity_id
_entity_poly.type
_entity_poly.pdbx_seq_one_letter_code
_entity_poly.pdbx_strand_id
1 'polypeptide(L)'
;MGYNQQYLDWKSGKAGYDWVDCLNFILVANAEVTDATLSPEEMNKIREINEITFSHWVGDGMPYLPDEPDKKLKKAHDWYFSIIDKTPEDEVNQEVQKQVNKVIGWMKDQDWFNPTFAQSIINWLVEIAQSDGNVISNEKGSINSLAEYFGVKKPF
;
A
#
# COMPACT_ATOMS: atom_id res chain seq x y z
N MET A 1 22.21 7.46 -6.38
CA MET A 1 22.22 6.42 -6.43
C MET A 1 21.25 5.64 -7.27
N GLY A 2 21.76 4.55 -7.84
CA GLY A 2 21.00 3.72 -8.76
C GLY A 2 19.71 3.17 -8.19
N TYR A 3 19.70 2.90 -6.90
CA TYR A 3 18.51 2.36 -6.23
C TYR A 3 17.34 3.35 -6.28
N ASN A 4 17.61 4.62 -5.95
CA ASN A 4 16.58 5.65 -6.02
C ASN A 4 16.12 5.87 -7.46
N GLN A 5 17.02 5.81 -8.42
CA GLN A 5 16.68 5.96 -9.82
C GLN A 5 15.75 4.83 -10.30
N GLN A 6 15.97 3.61 -9.83
CA GLN A 6 15.08 2.48 -10.16
C GLN A 6 13.66 2.75 -9.75
N TYR A 7 13.43 3.30 -8.55
CA TYR A 7 12.09 3.67 -8.11
C TYR A 7 11.48 4.74 -9.03
N LEU A 8 12.26 5.74 -9.38
CA LEU A 8 11.75 6.86 -10.18
C LEU A 8 11.41 6.43 -11.60
N ASP A 9 12.20 5.53 -12.17
CA ASP A 9 12.02 5.08 -13.56
C ASP A 9 10.98 3.98 -13.69
N TRP A 10 10.56 3.37 -12.60
CA TRP A 10 9.61 2.27 -12.65
C TRP A 10 8.24 2.73 -13.16
N LYS A 11 7.68 1.95 -14.07
CA LYS A 11 6.35 2.18 -14.61
C LYS A 11 5.45 1.02 -14.22
N SER A 12 4.30 1.34 -13.62
CA SER A 12 3.30 0.34 -13.29
C SER A 12 2.54 -0.11 -14.54
N GLY A 13 1.77 -1.18 -14.39
CA GLY A 13 0.83 -1.59 -15.44
C GLY A 13 -0.37 -0.67 -15.59
N LYS A 14 -0.50 0.35 -14.72
CA LYS A 14 -1.59 1.32 -14.78
C LYS A 14 -1.01 2.70 -15.12
N ALA A 15 -1.38 3.22 -16.27
CA ALA A 15 -0.86 4.50 -16.76
C ALA A 15 -1.13 5.64 -15.77
N GLY A 16 -0.12 6.45 -15.51
CA GLY A 16 -0.24 7.59 -14.59
C GLY A 16 -0.07 7.25 -13.12
N TYR A 17 0.23 5.99 -12.79
CA TYR A 17 0.43 5.53 -11.41
C TYR A 17 1.86 5.04 -11.24
N ASP A 18 2.58 5.62 -10.29
CA ASP A 18 3.95 5.22 -9.97
C ASP A 18 3.97 4.21 -8.82
N TRP A 19 5.18 3.84 -8.35
CA TRP A 19 5.32 2.85 -7.29
C TRP A 19 4.74 3.33 -5.96
N VAL A 20 4.78 4.63 -5.68
CA VAL A 20 4.19 5.19 -4.46
C VAL A 20 2.68 5.08 -4.51
N ASP A 21 2.09 5.36 -5.67
CA ASP A 21 0.65 5.18 -5.87
C ASP A 21 0.25 3.72 -5.66
N CYS A 22 1.04 2.78 -6.16
CA CYS A 22 0.79 1.35 -5.98
C CYS A 22 0.91 0.94 -4.52
N LEU A 23 1.93 1.43 -3.82
CA LEU A 23 2.09 1.17 -2.39
C LEU A 23 0.89 1.68 -1.61
N ASN A 24 0.48 2.92 -1.86
CA ASN A 24 -0.68 3.51 -1.18
C ASN A 24 -1.97 2.73 -1.45
N PHE A 25 -2.14 2.25 -2.67
CA PHE A 25 -3.29 1.40 -2.99
C PHE A 25 -3.31 0.14 -2.13
N ILE A 26 -2.17 -0.52 -1.97
CA ILE A 26 -2.07 -1.71 -1.11
C ILE A 26 -2.46 -1.37 0.33
N LEU A 27 -1.94 -0.26 0.86
CA LEU A 27 -2.19 0.15 2.24
C LEU A 27 -3.66 0.51 2.46
N VAL A 28 -4.23 1.32 1.57
CA VAL A 28 -5.63 1.74 1.65
C VAL A 28 -6.57 0.56 1.46
N ALA A 29 -6.31 -0.27 0.44
CA ALA A 29 -7.17 -1.40 0.14
C ALA A 29 -7.23 -2.40 1.31
N ASN A 30 -6.10 -2.67 1.95
CA ASN A 30 -6.08 -3.56 3.09
C ASN A 30 -6.89 -2.99 4.27
N ALA A 31 -6.74 -1.71 4.56
CA ALA A 31 -7.47 -1.06 5.66
C ALA A 31 -8.98 -1.00 5.38
N GLU A 32 -9.37 -0.57 4.18
CA GLU A 32 -10.79 -0.39 3.81
C GLU A 32 -11.53 -1.72 3.70
N VAL A 33 -10.90 -2.73 3.10
CA VAL A 33 -11.53 -4.04 2.89
C VAL A 33 -11.82 -4.74 4.22
N THR A 34 -10.95 -4.54 5.21
CA THR A 34 -11.07 -5.26 6.47
C THR A 34 -11.96 -4.54 7.47
N ASP A 35 -12.10 -3.22 7.37
CA ASP A 35 -12.78 -2.40 8.37
C ASP A 35 -13.90 -1.52 7.76
N ALA A 36 -14.11 -1.60 6.46
CA ALA A 36 -15.13 -0.85 5.70
C ALA A 36 -14.96 0.68 5.74
N THR A 37 -14.12 1.21 6.61
CA THR A 37 -13.82 2.64 6.70
C THR A 37 -12.37 2.85 7.13
N LEU A 38 -11.79 3.94 6.64
CA LEU A 38 -10.45 4.34 7.03
C LEU A 38 -10.55 5.39 8.13
N SER A 39 -10.10 5.05 9.34
CA SER A 39 -10.16 5.98 10.47
C SER A 39 -9.19 7.15 10.28
N PRO A 40 -9.40 8.28 10.98
CA PRO A 40 -8.43 9.38 10.97
C PRO A 40 -7.03 8.95 11.41
N GLU A 41 -6.93 8.05 12.38
CA GLU A 41 -5.67 7.50 12.87
C GLU A 41 -4.96 6.69 11.79
N GLU A 42 -5.69 5.88 11.05
CA GLU A 42 -5.15 5.10 9.94
C GLU A 42 -4.69 6.01 8.80
N MET A 43 -5.47 7.03 8.46
CA MET A 43 -5.08 8.02 7.46
C MET A 43 -3.79 8.76 7.84
N ASN A 44 -3.68 9.17 9.09
CA ASN A 44 -2.48 9.82 9.59
C ASN A 44 -1.26 8.90 9.53
N LYS A 45 -1.44 7.63 9.84
CA LYS A 45 -0.35 6.66 9.77
C LYS A 45 0.11 6.47 8.32
N ILE A 46 -0.80 6.41 7.37
CA ILE A 46 -0.45 6.32 5.95
C ILE A 46 0.33 7.55 5.50
N ARG A 47 -0.06 8.75 5.95
CA ARG A 47 0.69 9.98 5.67
C ARG A 47 2.12 9.91 6.20
N GLU A 48 2.29 9.45 7.44
CA GLU A 48 3.62 9.26 8.04
C GLU A 48 4.47 8.29 7.22
N ILE A 49 3.88 7.19 6.78
CA ILE A 49 4.57 6.20 5.96
C ILE A 49 5.02 6.82 4.64
N ASN A 50 4.18 7.65 4.02
CA ASN A 50 4.55 8.36 2.79
C ASN A 50 5.73 9.30 3.02
N GLU A 51 5.75 10.03 4.12
CA GLU A 51 6.87 10.91 4.46
C GLU A 51 8.16 10.12 4.63
N ILE A 52 8.11 9.02 5.36
CA ILE A 52 9.27 8.13 5.56
C ILE A 52 9.73 7.55 4.23
N THR A 53 8.79 7.11 3.41
CA THR A 53 9.09 6.51 2.11
C THR A 53 9.81 7.51 1.20
N PHE A 54 9.33 8.75 1.12
CA PHE A 54 9.99 9.77 0.31
C PHE A 54 11.40 10.10 0.85
N SER A 55 11.53 10.21 2.17
CA SER A 55 12.83 10.55 2.79
C SER A 55 13.85 9.43 2.66
N HIS A 56 13.39 8.20 2.87
CA HIS A 56 14.26 7.03 3.02
C HIS A 56 14.52 6.30 1.71
N TRP A 57 13.50 6.14 0.88
CA TRP A 57 13.55 5.27 -0.28
C TRP A 57 13.78 6.02 -1.58
N VAL A 58 13.22 7.21 -1.70
CA VAL A 58 13.40 8.04 -2.88
C VAL A 58 14.66 8.89 -2.74
N GLY A 59 14.97 9.27 -1.53
CA GLY A 59 16.21 9.98 -1.22
C GLY A 59 16.15 11.48 -1.45
N ASP A 60 17.27 12.12 -1.15
CA ASP A 60 17.43 13.57 -1.31
C ASP A 60 17.37 13.93 -2.79
N GLY A 61 16.81 15.07 -3.08
CA GLY A 61 16.69 15.56 -4.46
C GLY A 61 15.34 15.33 -5.11
N MET A 62 14.46 14.51 -4.50
CA MET A 62 13.09 14.44 -4.94
C MET A 62 12.34 15.67 -4.45
N PRO A 63 11.63 16.37 -5.34
CA PRO A 63 10.79 17.48 -4.92
C PRO A 63 9.60 16.93 -4.13
N TYR A 64 9.71 16.97 -2.80
CA TYR A 64 8.65 16.54 -1.91
C TYR A 64 7.86 17.77 -1.46
N LEU A 65 6.66 17.89 -1.96
CA LEU A 65 5.77 19.00 -1.61
C LEU A 65 4.97 18.63 -0.35
N PRO A 66 4.67 19.61 0.52
CA PRO A 66 3.94 19.32 1.76
C PRO A 66 2.58 18.65 1.56
N ASP A 67 1.92 18.84 0.42
CA ASP A 67 0.62 18.26 0.12
C ASP A 67 0.69 16.94 -0.64
N GLU A 68 1.88 16.43 -0.98
CA GLU A 68 2.02 15.17 -1.72
C GLU A 68 1.42 13.96 -1.01
N PRO A 69 1.61 13.79 0.33
CA PRO A 69 0.98 12.66 1.02
C PRO A 69 -0.54 12.64 0.89
N ASP A 70 -1.18 13.81 0.97
CA ASP A 70 -2.64 13.91 0.84
C ASP A 70 -3.10 13.61 -0.59
N LYS A 71 -2.38 14.09 -1.58
CA LYS A 71 -2.67 13.81 -2.98
C LYS A 71 -2.54 12.32 -3.30
N LYS A 72 -1.48 11.69 -2.81
CA LYS A 72 -1.25 10.25 -3.00
C LYS A 72 -2.32 9.42 -2.30
N LEU A 73 -2.70 9.82 -1.10
CA LEU A 73 -3.77 9.15 -0.37
C LEU A 73 -5.11 9.26 -1.10
N LYS A 74 -5.46 10.46 -1.57
CA LYS A 74 -6.69 10.67 -2.34
C LYS A 74 -6.69 9.82 -3.62
N LYS A 75 -5.59 9.76 -4.32
CA LYS A 75 -5.46 8.99 -5.55
C LYS A 75 -5.68 7.49 -5.30
N ALA A 76 -5.15 6.98 -4.19
CA ALA A 76 -5.36 5.59 -3.78
C ALA A 76 -6.83 5.32 -3.41
N HIS A 77 -7.47 6.24 -2.70
CA HIS A 77 -8.90 6.15 -2.38
C HIS A 77 -9.76 6.16 -3.64
N ASP A 78 -9.48 7.06 -4.56
CA ASP A 78 -10.23 7.13 -5.81
C ASP A 78 -10.11 5.83 -6.61
N TRP A 79 -8.93 5.23 -6.61
CA TRP A 79 -8.71 3.94 -7.25
C TRP A 79 -9.54 2.85 -6.55
N TYR A 80 -9.49 2.79 -5.23
CA TYR A 80 -10.27 1.82 -4.44
C TYR A 80 -11.76 1.97 -4.70
N PHE A 81 -12.29 3.19 -4.64
CA PHE A 81 -13.72 3.44 -4.87
C PHE A 81 -14.14 3.13 -6.30
N SER A 82 -13.24 3.30 -7.28
CA SER A 82 -13.56 2.92 -8.65
C SER A 82 -13.80 1.42 -8.80
N ILE A 83 -13.10 0.62 -7.99
CA ILE A 83 -13.32 -0.84 -7.97
C ILE A 83 -14.69 -1.15 -7.35
N ILE A 84 -15.00 -0.51 -6.21
CA ILE A 84 -16.28 -0.73 -5.51
C ILE A 84 -17.45 -0.37 -6.41
N ASP A 85 -17.39 0.78 -7.08
CA ASP A 85 -18.47 1.28 -7.92
C ASP A 85 -18.79 0.37 -9.11
N LYS A 86 -17.81 -0.42 -9.55
CA LYS A 86 -17.95 -1.30 -10.71
C LYS A 86 -18.20 -2.75 -10.34
N THR A 87 -18.23 -3.09 -9.05
CA THR A 87 -18.24 -4.47 -8.60
C THR A 87 -19.47 -4.73 -7.72
N PRO A 88 -20.19 -5.86 -7.94
CA PRO A 88 -21.27 -6.24 -7.03
C PRO A 88 -20.79 -6.36 -5.60
N GLU A 89 -21.60 -5.95 -4.63
CA GLU A 89 -21.23 -5.87 -3.22
C GLU A 89 -20.64 -7.17 -2.67
N ASP A 90 -21.20 -8.31 -3.05
CA ASP A 90 -20.75 -9.63 -2.58
C ASP A 90 -19.43 -10.09 -3.22
N GLU A 91 -18.94 -9.38 -4.25
CA GLU A 91 -17.71 -9.70 -4.96
C GLU A 91 -16.58 -8.69 -4.70
N VAL A 92 -16.85 -7.63 -3.93
CA VAL A 92 -15.89 -6.53 -3.72
C VAL A 92 -14.58 -7.04 -3.10
N ASN A 93 -14.67 -7.85 -2.05
CA ASN A 93 -13.46 -8.32 -1.36
C ASN A 93 -12.56 -9.15 -2.28
N GLN A 94 -13.16 -10.00 -3.09
CA GLN A 94 -12.42 -10.81 -4.06
C GLN A 94 -11.77 -9.94 -5.14
N GLU A 95 -12.51 -8.97 -5.65
CA GLU A 95 -11.99 -8.09 -6.69
C GLU A 95 -10.86 -7.19 -6.17
N VAL A 96 -11.01 -6.64 -4.95
CA VAL A 96 -9.94 -5.84 -4.34
C VAL A 96 -8.70 -6.70 -4.13
N GLN A 97 -8.85 -7.92 -3.62
CA GLN A 97 -7.72 -8.83 -3.43
C GLN A 97 -7.03 -9.16 -4.75
N LYS A 98 -7.81 -9.37 -5.80
CA LYS A 98 -7.29 -9.61 -7.14
C LYS A 98 -6.47 -8.41 -7.64
N GLN A 99 -6.98 -7.20 -7.45
CA GLN A 99 -6.26 -5.98 -7.85
C GLN A 99 -4.98 -5.79 -7.04
N VAL A 100 -5.03 -6.04 -5.73
CA VAL A 100 -3.83 -5.97 -4.87
C VAL A 100 -2.77 -6.96 -5.35
N ASN A 101 -3.16 -8.20 -5.62
CA ASN A 101 -2.22 -9.21 -6.11
C ASN A 101 -1.62 -8.83 -7.46
N LYS A 102 -2.41 -8.21 -8.33
CA LYS A 102 -1.95 -7.74 -9.63
C LYS A 102 -0.89 -6.63 -9.47
N VAL A 103 -1.15 -5.68 -8.58
CA VAL A 103 -0.22 -4.59 -8.28
C VAL A 103 1.09 -5.14 -7.72
N ILE A 104 0.99 -6.06 -6.76
CA ILE A 104 2.17 -6.71 -6.19
C ILE A 104 2.96 -7.45 -7.28
N GLY A 105 2.26 -8.11 -8.19
CA GLY A 105 2.88 -8.80 -9.32
C GLY A 105 3.73 -7.87 -10.19
N TRP A 106 3.29 -6.63 -10.39
CA TRP A 106 4.09 -5.64 -11.12
C TRP A 106 5.38 -5.29 -10.40
N MET A 107 5.34 -5.27 -9.07
CA MET A 107 6.46 -4.83 -8.23
C MET A 107 7.45 -5.96 -7.95
N LYS A 108 6.98 -7.20 -7.80
CA LYS A 108 7.78 -8.34 -7.35
C LYS A 108 8.96 -8.66 -8.25
N ASP A 109 8.83 -8.39 -9.54
CA ASP A 109 9.87 -8.69 -10.52
C ASP A 109 11.00 -7.65 -10.53
N GLN A 110 10.86 -6.58 -9.76
CA GLN A 110 11.86 -5.53 -9.72
C GLN A 110 12.98 -5.88 -8.73
N ASP A 111 14.20 -5.51 -9.07
CA ASP A 111 15.37 -5.78 -8.23
C ASP A 111 15.25 -5.12 -6.85
N TRP A 112 14.59 -3.96 -6.78
CA TRP A 112 14.40 -3.25 -5.52
C TRP A 112 13.31 -3.90 -4.64
N PHE A 113 12.50 -4.81 -5.16
CA PHE A 113 11.50 -5.53 -4.36
C PHE A 113 12.16 -6.75 -3.73
N ASN A 114 12.95 -6.50 -2.71
CA ASN A 114 13.69 -7.52 -1.97
C ASN A 114 12.94 -7.88 -0.68
N PRO A 115 13.42 -8.90 0.07
CA PRO A 115 12.76 -9.28 1.33
C PRO A 115 12.65 -8.15 2.35
N THR A 116 13.61 -7.22 2.36
CA THR A 116 13.58 -6.06 3.26
C THR A 116 12.43 -5.14 2.91
N PHE A 117 12.22 -4.85 1.62
CA PHE A 117 11.09 -4.03 1.17
C PHE A 117 9.77 -4.71 1.47
N ALA A 118 9.66 -6.01 1.17
CA ALA A 118 8.44 -6.79 1.45
C ALA A 118 8.11 -6.78 2.94
N GLN A 119 9.12 -6.97 3.80
CA GLN A 119 8.92 -6.92 5.25
C GLN A 119 8.47 -5.53 5.70
N SER A 120 8.99 -4.48 5.08
CA SER A 120 8.56 -3.09 5.39
C SER A 120 7.08 -2.89 5.09
N ILE A 121 6.59 -3.41 3.97
CA ILE A 121 5.15 -3.31 3.63
C ILE A 121 4.32 -3.99 4.73
N ILE A 122 4.70 -5.19 5.15
CA ILE A 122 3.97 -5.91 6.20
C ILE A 122 4.01 -5.13 7.52
N ASN A 123 5.16 -4.58 7.88
CA ASN A 123 5.29 -3.77 9.10
C ASN A 123 4.39 -2.53 9.04
N TRP A 124 4.31 -1.86 7.91
CA TRP A 124 3.43 -0.71 7.72
C TRP A 124 1.96 -1.09 7.84
N LEU A 125 1.58 -2.22 7.27
CA LEU A 125 0.19 -2.71 7.39
C LEU A 125 -0.17 -2.98 8.85
N VAL A 126 0.75 -3.58 9.61
CA VAL A 126 0.55 -3.80 11.05
C VAL A 126 0.43 -2.48 11.79
N GLU A 127 1.30 -1.51 11.51
CA GLU A 127 1.25 -0.20 12.14
C GLU A 127 -0.08 0.53 11.87
N ILE A 128 -0.56 0.46 10.63
CA ILE A 128 -1.84 1.06 10.26
C ILE A 128 -2.97 0.38 11.03
N ALA A 129 -2.99 -0.95 11.06
CA ALA A 129 -4.02 -1.71 11.75
C ALA A 129 -4.04 -1.43 13.26
N GLN A 130 -2.86 -1.18 13.86
CA GLN A 130 -2.73 -0.89 15.29
C GLN A 130 -2.96 0.58 15.65
N SER A 131 -3.03 1.46 14.68
CA SER A 131 -3.04 2.92 14.92
C SER A 131 -4.26 3.39 15.69
N ASP A 132 -5.38 2.71 15.60
CA ASP A 132 -6.59 3.02 16.36
C ASP A 132 -6.71 2.19 17.66
N GLY A 133 -5.69 1.41 17.99
CA GLY A 133 -5.63 0.61 19.21
C GLY A 133 -6.32 -0.73 19.14
N ASN A 134 -6.86 -1.12 17.99
CA ASN A 134 -7.64 -2.34 17.86
C ASN A 134 -7.38 -3.04 16.52
N VAL A 135 -6.84 -4.25 16.57
CA VAL A 135 -6.61 -5.06 15.37
C VAL A 135 -7.64 -6.20 15.35
N ILE A 136 -8.57 -6.14 14.41
CA ILE A 136 -9.62 -7.16 14.29
C ILE A 136 -9.12 -8.39 13.53
N SER A 137 -9.86 -9.49 13.66
CA SER A 137 -9.48 -10.78 13.06
C SER A 137 -9.33 -10.71 11.54
N ASN A 138 -10.19 -9.96 10.86
CA ASN A 138 -10.12 -9.80 9.40
C ASN A 138 -8.82 -9.11 8.97
N GLU A 139 -8.38 -8.10 9.73
CA GLU A 139 -7.13 -7.42 9.46
C GLU A 139 -5.94 -8.36 9.63
N LYS A 140 -5.93 -9.13 10.72
CA LYS A 140 -4.87 -10.11 10.98
C LYS A 140 -4.77 -11.13 9.85
N GLY A 141 -5.90 -11.66 9.43
CA GLY A 141 -5.96 -12.64 8.34
C GLY A 141 -5.47 -12.08 7.02
N SER A 142 -5.89 -10.87 6.69
CA SER A 142 -5.48 -10.20 5.45
C SER A 142 -3.97 -9.94 5.42
N ILE A 143 -3.42 -9.42 6.53
CA ILE A 143 -1.99 -9.13 6.63
C ILE A 143 -1.17 -10.42 6.57
N ASN A 144 -1.60 -11.47 7.28
CA ASN A 144 -0.93 -12.76 7.24
C ASN A 144 -0.94 -13.36 5.83
N SER A 145 -2.03 -13.21 5.08
CA SER A 145 -2.10 -13.69 3.70
C SER A 145 -1.11 -12.98 2.80
N LEU A 146 -0.96 -11.66 2.96
CA LEU A 146 0.04 -10.90 2.21
C LEU A 146 1.46 -11.29 2.60
N ALA A 147 1.72 -11.49 3.90
CA ALA A 147 3.03 -11.95 4.37
C ALA A 147 3.40 -13.30 3.75
N GLU A 148 2.44 -14.21 3.69
CA GLU A 148 2.64 -15.51 3.04
C GLU A 148 2.92 -15.36 1.56
N TYR A 149 2.18 -14.49 0.88
CA TYR A 149 2.38 -14.22 -0.54
C TYR A 149 3.78 -13.63 -0.80
N PHE A 150 4.27 -12.77 0.09
CA PHE A 150 5.61 -12.18 -0.01
C PHE A 150 6.72 -13.16 0.41
N GLY A 151 6.39 -14.24 1.08
CA GLY A 151 7.38 -15.17 1.60
C GLY A 151 8.10 -14.66 2.85
N VAL A 152 7.46 -13.77 3.61
CA VAL A 152 8.00 -13.24 4.87
C VAL A 152 7.19 -13.76 6.05
N LYS A 153 7.71 -13.58 7.26
CA LYS A 153 7.07 -14.08 8.47
C LYS A 153 5.71 -13.42 8.71
N LYS A 154 4.70 -14.23 9.01
CA LYS A 154 3.38 -13.73 9.41
C LYS A 154 3.47 -13.02 10.75
N PRO A 155 2.93 -11.80 10.89
CA PRO A 155 3.01 -11.05 12.15
C PRO A 155 2.01 -11.50 13.21
N PHE A 156 0.95 -12.23 12.85
CA PHE A 156 -0.11 -12.62 13.78
C PHE A 156 -0.31 -14.12 13.88
#